data_9056b1812a8971d819ee97b92d4e1dfc
#
_entry.id   9056b1812a8971d819ee97b92d4e1dfc
#
_cell.length_a   1.000
_cell.length_b   1.000
_cell.length_c   1.000
_cell.angle_alpha   90.00
_cell.angle_beta   90.00
_cell.angle_gamma   90.00
#
_symmetry.space_group_name_H-M   'P 1'
#
loop_
_entity.id
_entity.type
_entity.pdbx_description
1 polymer ?
#
loop_
_entity_poly.entity_id
_entity_poly.type
_entity_poly.pdbx_seq_one_letter_code
_entity_poly.pdbx_strand_id
1 'polypeptide(L)'
;SNSIPYPSSELSRASTIFIAPLLVRFGEARVPLPGGDKIGKRPLDRHFEGLKKMGASFEQEDGMLIVKAEKLVGTRYKFSKNTHTGTETLIMAAVRAEGTTYLENAALEPEIDDLILLLNNMGAKIRRTAHKTIEIKGVSKLGGTIHRVMPDRNEAVSYACAAIASKGDIVVENAREGDLLAFLEKLDDIGAGYEVGDYGIRFFYK
;
A
#
# COMPACT_ATOMS: atom_id res chain seq x y z
N SER A 1 3.63 -21.29 6.69
CA SER A 1 4.08 -20.59 7.91
C SER A 1 3.22 -19.35 8.13
N ASN A 2 2.85 -19.09 9.38
CA ASN A 2 2.13 -17.88 9.83
C ASN A 2 3.10 -16.78 10.34
N SER A 3 4.38 -16.95 10.09
CA SER A 3 5.42 -16.02 10.56
C SER A 3 6.33 -15.55 9.44
N ILE A 4 6.85 -14.32 9.60
CA ILE A 4 7.93 -13.77 8.79
C ILE A 4 9.25 -14.01 9.52
N PRO A 5 10.29 -14.53 8.85
CA PRO A 5 11.61 -14.70 9.45
C PRO A 5 12.22 -13.36 9.89
N TYR A 6 12.85 -13.36 11.06
CA TYR A 6 13.46 -12.17 11.65
C TYR A 6 14.43 -11.42 10.71
N PRO A 7 15.35 -12.08 10.00
CA PRO A 7 16.28 -11.37 9.10
C PRO A 7 15.58 -10.59 7.99
N SER A 8 14.47 -11.14 7.45
CA SER A 8 13.73 -10.50 6.34
C SER A 8 12.97 -9.25 6.78
N SER A 9 12.54 -9.18 8.03
CA SER A 9 11.78 -8.03 8.54
C SER A 9 12.67 -6.85 8.94
N GLU A 10 13.93 -7.10 9.33
CA GLU A 10 14.90 -6.04 9.61
C GLU A 10 15.28 -5.26 8.35
N LEU A 11 15.28 -5.91 7.19
CA LEU A 11 15.64 -5.31 5.91
C LEU A 11 14.55 -4.42 5.35
N SER A 12 13.28 -4.67 5.68
CA SER A 12 12.18 -3.93 5.06
C SER A 12 10.98 -3.75 5.99
N ARG A 13 10.50 -2.52 6.06
CA ARG A 13 9.24 -2.18 6.74
C ARG A 13 8.01 -2.81 6.05
N ALA A 14 8.11 -3.18 4.78
CA ALA A 14 7.05 -3.85 4.05
C ALA A 14 6.62 -5.18 4.70
N SER A 15 7.46 -5.76 5.58
CA SER A 15 7.10 -6.93 6.40
C SER A 15 5.77 -6.76 7.14
N THR A 16 5.41 -5.54 7.56
CA THR A 16 4.14 -5.27 8.26
C THR A 16 2.91 -5.43 7.40
N ILE A 17 3.01 -5.28 6.08
CA ILE A 17 1.90 -5.46 5.14
C ILE A 17 1.44 -6.93 5.13
N PHE A 18 2.36 -7.87 5.40
CA PHE A 18 2.03 -9.30 5.48
C PHE A 18 1.17 -9.70 6.68
N ILE A 19 0.98 -8.81 7.68
CA ILE A 19 0.09 -9.08 8.81
C ILE A 19 -1.31 -9.47 8.32
N ALA A 20 -1.89 -8.70 7.40
CA ALA A 20 -3.25 -8.94 6.93
C ALA A 20 -3.40 -10.27 6.16
N PRO A 21 -2.60 -10.59 5.12
CA PRO A 21 -2.73 -11.86 4.42
C PRO A 21 -2.41 -13.08 5.29
N LEU A 22 -1.47 -12.98 6.24
CA LEU A 22 -1.20 -14.06 7.18
C LEU A 22 -2.36 -14.27 8.15
N LEU A 23 -2.88 -13.20 8.73
CA LEU A 23 -4.03 -13.23 9.62
C LEU A 23 -5.26 -13.84 8.94
N VAL A 24 -5.57 -13.39 7.73
CA VAL A 24 -6.69 -13.90 6.93
C VAL A 24 -6.55 -15.38 6.59
N ARG A 25 -5.31 -15.85 6.36
CA ARG A 25 -5.03 -17.21 5.93
C ARG A 25 -4.92 -18.22 7.07
N PHE A 26 -4.36 -17.78 8.20
CA PHE A 26 -3.98 -18.67 9.31
C PHE A 26 -4.69 -18.35 10.63
N GLY A 27 -5.45 -17.25 10.71
CA GLY A 27 -6.02 -16.75 11.97
C GLY A 27 -4.98 -16.12 12.92
N GLU A 28 -3.70 -16.22 12.57
CA GLU A 28 -2.57 -15.68 13.33
C GLU A 28 -1.49 -15.19 12.38
N ALA A 29 -0.89 -14.05 12.72
CA ALA A 29 0.30 -13.52 12.08
C ALA A 29 1.38 -13.22 13.12
N ARG A 30 2.60 -13.72 12.91
CA ARG A 30 3.78 -13.43 13.72
C ARG A 30 4.77 -12.65 12.89
N VAL A 31 4.96 -11.38 13.22
CA VAL A 31 5.81 -10.47 12.46
C VAL A 31 6.76 -9.78 13.42
N PRO A 32 8.07 -9.83 13.18
CA PRO A 32 9.01 -9.04 13.96
C PRO A 32 8.68 -7.55 13.90
N LEU A 33 9.02 -6.80 14.93
CA LEU A 33 8.88 -5.35 14.87
C LEU A 33 9.60 -4.80 13.65
N PRO A 34 8.98 -3.88 12.88
CA PRO A 34 9.47 -3.50 11.58
C PRO A 34 10.80 -2.75 11.66
N GLY A 35 11.75 -3.19 10.89
CA GLY A 35 12.99 -2.50 10.60
C GLY A 35 12.84 -1.46 9.47
N GLY A 36 13.86 -1.36 8.62
CA GLY A 36 13.94 -0.45 7.47
C GLY A 36 14.57 0.90 7.82
N ASP A 37 14.50 1.85 6.91
CA ASP A 37 15.19 3.13 6.99
C ASP A 37 14.83 3.92 8.25
N LYS A 38 15.85 4.46 8.92
CA LYS A 38 15.74 5.29 10.13
C LYS A 38 15.41 6.75 9.83
N ILE A 39 14.37 6.98 9.04
CA ILE A 39 13.94 8.33 8.59
C ILE A 39 12.95 9.01 9.55
N GLY A 40 12.73 8.47 10.74
CA GLY A 40 11.86 9.05 11.77
C GLY A 40 10.78 8.08 12.28
N LYS A 41 9.92 8.59 13.15
CA LYS A 41 8.82 7.80 13.74
C LYS A 41 7.75 7.53 12.68
N ARG A 42 7.49 6.27 12.41
CA ARG A 42 6.45 5.79 11.49
C ARG A 42 5.52 4.82 12.23
N PRO A 43 4.60 5.34 13.08
CA PRO A 43 3.75 4.52 13.93
C PRO A 43 2.79 3.64 13.11
N LEU A 44 2.46 2.46 13.66
CA LEU A 44 1.52 1.49 13.08
C LEU A 44 0.12 1.56 13.73
N ASP A 45 -0.12 2.58 14.57
CA ASP A 45 -1.34 2.70 15.38
C ASP A 45 -2.61 2.54 14.53
N ARG A 46 -2.64 3.20 13.37
CA ARG A 46 -3.80 3.17 12.46
C ARG A 46 -4.06 1.78 11.84
N HIS A 47 -3.00 1.00 11.63
CA HIS A 47 -3.12 -0.40 11.19
C HIS A 47 -3.77 -1.22 12.31
N PHE A 48 -3.25 -1.08 13.52
CA PHE A 48 -3.71 -1.84 14.69
C PHE A 48 -5.11 -1.45 15.12
N GLU A 49 -5.44 -0.16 15.15
CA GLU A 49 -6.78 0.33 15.48
C GLU A 49 -7.83 -0.22 14.51
N GLY A 50 -7.54 -0.20 13.20
CA GLY A 50 -8.43 -0.73 12.20
C GLY A 50 -8.63 -2.24 12.34
N LEU A 51 -7.54 -3.01 12.48
CA LEU A 51 -7.61 -4.46 12.68
C LEU A 51 -8.31 -4.83 14.01
N LYS A 52 -8.09 -4.07 15.09
CA LYS A 52 -8.83 -4.26 16.36
C LYS A 52 -10.32 -4.08 16.18
N LYS A 53 -10.76 -3.05 15.43
CA LYS A 53 -12.18 -2.85 15.11
C LYS A 53 -12.77 -3.99 14.28
N MET A 54 -11.93 -4.70 13.53
CA MET A 54 -12.33 -5.89 12.78
C MET A 54 -12.30 -7.17 13.62
N GLY A 55 -11.91 -7.11 14.91
CA GLY A 55 -11.90 -8.24 15.84
C GLY A 55 -10.52 -8.86 16.09
N ALA A 56 -9.44 -8.27 15.61
CA ALA A 56 -8.09 -8.76 15.89
C ALA A 56 -7.61 -8.36 17.29
N SER A 57 -6.86 -9.25 17.94
CA SER A 57 -6.10 -8.99 19.17
C SER A 57 -4.60 -8.90 18.87
N PHE A 58 -3.87 -8.24 19.77
CA PHE A 58 -2.44 -7.96 19.62
C PHE A 58 -1.71 -8.29 20.88
N GLU A 59 -0.64 -9.05 20.74
CA GLU A 59 0.31 -9.42 21.79
C GLU A 59 1.73 -9.11 21.30
N GLN A 60 2.65 -8.88 22.22
CA GLN A 60 4.07 -8.74 21.90
C GLN A 60 4.86 -9.70 22.77
N GLU A 61 5.67 -10.54 22.15
CA GLU A 61 6.48 -11.55 22.80
C GLU A 61 7.81 -11.69 22.05
N ASP A 62 8.92 -11.68 22.77
CA ASP A 62 10.28 -11.89 22.24
C ASP A 62 10.63 -11.03 21.01
N GLY A 63 10.21 -9.77 21.00
CA GLY A 63 10.43 -8.86 19.89
C GLY A 63 9.52 -9.11 18.67
N MET A 64 8.59 -10.05 18.78
CA MET A 64 7.58 -10.35 17.76
C MET A 64 6.27 -9.66 18.11
N LEU A 65 5.62 -9.12 17.10
CA LEU A 65 4.23 -8.73 17.14
C LEU A 65 3.38 -9.95 16.73
N ILE A 66 2.49 -10.37 17.61
CA ILE A 66 1.56 -11.48 17.39
C ILE A 66 0.17 -10.88 17.24
N VAL A 67 -0.43 -11.12 16.10
CA VAL A 67 -1.79 -10.65 15.77
C VAL A 67 -2.68 -11.88 15.57
N LYS A 68 -3.79 -11.93 16.29
CA LYS A 68 -4.72 -13.08 16.24
C LYS A 68 -6.14 -12.59 15.94
N ALA A 69 -6.86 -13.36 15.15
CA ALA A 69 -8.29 -13.22 14.97
C ALA A 69 -8.90 -14.58 14.66
N GLU A 70 -9.83 -15.01 15.48
CA GLU A 70 -10.64 -16.19 15.15
C GLU A 70 -11.47 -15.92 13.88
N LYS A 71 -11.98 -14.68 13.78
CA LYS A 71 -12.81 -14.21 12.68
C LYS A 71 -12.68 -12.71 12.55
N LEU A 72 -12.50 -12.24 11.32
CA LEU A 72 -12.57 -10.81 11.01
C LEU A 72 -13.99 -10.43 10.61
N VAL A 73 -14.48 -9.30 11.14
CA VAL A 73 -15.82 -8.78 10.90
C VAL A 73 -15.74 -7.41 10.24
N GLY A 74 -16.61 -7.19 9.27
CA GLY A 74 -16.74 -5.91 8.58
C GLY A 74 -17.05 -4.77 9.54
N THR A 75 -16.46 -3.62 9.31
CA THR A 75 -16.54 -2.47 10.19
C THR A 75 -16.55 -1.15 9.42
N ARG A 76 -16.95 -0.07 10.07
CA ARG A 76 -16.71 1.29 9.58
C ARG A 76 -15.52 1.89 10.34
N TYR A 77 -14.44 2.15 9.62
CA TYR A 77 -13.24 2.74 10.19
C TYR A 77 -12.80 3.99 9.43
N LYS A 78 -12.62 5.09 10.16
CA LYS A 78 -12.09 6.34 9.62
C LYS A 78 -10.66 6.53 10.08
N PHE A 79 -9.73 6.61 9.16
CA PHE A 79 -8.34 6.91 9.47
C PHE A 79 -8.23 8.34 10.04
N SER A 80 -7.59 8.48 11.20
CA SER A 80 -7.34 9.78 11.84
C SER A 80 -6.42 10.68 10.98
N LYS A 81 -5.47 10.05 10.28
CA LYS A 81 -4.62 10.64 9.25
C LYS A 81 -4.55 9.67 8.08
N ASN A 82 -4.38 10.21 6.87
CA ASN A 82 -4.11 9.40 5.69
C ASN A 82 -2.90 8.49 5.93
N THR A 83 -2.99 7.25 5.46
CA THR A 83 -1.93 6.24 5.57
C THR A 83 -2.01 5.26 4.41
N HIS A 84 -0.97 5.21 3.60
CA HIS A 84 -0.85 4.31 2.45
C HIS A 84 -0.91 2.84 2.91
N THR A 85 0.11 2.38 3.63
CA THR A 85 0.23 0.98 4.09
C THR A 85 -0.89 0.56 5.06
N GLY A 86 -1.44 1.50 5.84
CA GLY A 86 -2.62 1.22 6.68
C GLY A 86 -3.87 0.93 5.83
N THR A 87 -4.06 1.66 4.74
CA THR A 87 -5.17 1.43 3.80
C THR A 87 -5.02 0.06 3.13
N GLU A 88 -3.83 -0.28 2.61
CA GLU A 88 -3.52 -1.59 2.01
C GLU A 88 -3.79 -2.73 3.00
N THR A 89 -3.27 -2.62 4.22
CA THR A 89 -3.44 -3.63 5.26
C THR A 89 -4.93 -3.89 5.55
N LEU A 90 -5.72 -2.82 5.72
CA LEU A 90 -7.14 -2.99 6.02
C LEU A 90 -7.96 -3.47 4.82
N ILE A 91 -7.60 -3.09 3.59
CA ILE A 91 -8.21 -3.67 2.38
C ILE A 91 -7.98 -5.18 2.36
N MET A 92 -6.72 -5.64 2.50
CA MET A 92 -6.39 -7.06 2.45
C MET A 92 -7.03 -7.87 3.59
N ALA A 93 -7.22 -7.28 4.78
CA ALA A 93 -7.95 -7.91 5.86
C ALA A 93 -9.46 -8.00 5.56
N ALA A 94 -10.04 -6.90 5.04
CA ALA A 94 -11.47 -6.76 4.82
C ALA A 94 -12.02 -7.66 3.70
N VAL A 95 -11.21 -8.02 2.70
CA VAL A 95 -11.69 -8.88 1.59
C VAL A 95 -12.18 -10.24 2.04
N ARG A 96 -11.77 -10.71 3.22
CA ARG A 96 -12.20 -11.99 3.80
C ARG A 96 -12.99 -11.83 5.09
N ALA A 97 -13.24 -10.60 5.55
CA ALA A 97 -14.04 -10.33 6.74
C ALA A 97 -15.54 -10.63 6.49
N GLU A 98 -16.26 -11.05 7.50
CA GLU A 98 -17.72 -11.21 7.40
C GLU A 98 -18.43 -9.86 7.31
N GLY A 99 -19.31 -9.72 6.34
CA GLY A 99 -20.08 -8.50 6.13
C GLY A 99 -19.36 -7.47 5.27
N THR A 100 -19.59 -6.20 5.56
CA THR A 100 -19.08 -5.08 4.76
C THR A 100 -18.21 -4.15 5.60
N THR A 101 -17.06 -3.78 5.06
CA THR A 101 -16.16 -2.79 5.64
C THR A 101 -16.22 -1.48 4.85
N TYR A 102 -16.27 -0.36 5.57
CA TYR A 102 -16.10 0.97 5.01
C TYR A 102 -14.84 1.61 5.58
N LEU A 103 -13.87 1.92 4.71
CA LEU A 103 -12.66 2.64 5.06
C LEU A 103 -12.81 4.09 4.63
N GLU A 104 -12.87 5.02 5.59
CA GLU A 104 -13.00 6.46 5.35
C GLU A 104 -11.67 7.16 5.58
N ASN A 105 -11.43 8.26 4.88
CA ASN A 105 -10.14 8.95 4.79
C ASN A 105 -9.01 8.01 4.35
N ALA A 106 -9.34 7.07 3.47
CA ALA A 106 -8.42 6.12 2.86
C ALA A 106 -7.45 6.83 1.90
N ALA A 107 -6.32 6.21 1.67
CA ALA A 107 -5.28 6.68 0.76
C ALA A 107 -5.79 6.75 -0.69
N LEU A 108 -5.22 7.70 -1.45
CA LEU A 108 -5.58 7.98 -2.85
C LEU A 108 -4.44 7.66 -3.82
N GLU A 109 -3.32 7.22 -3.29
CA GLU A 109 -2.15 6.87 -4.09
C GLU A 109 -2.52 5.76 -5.09
N PRO A 110 -2.00 5.81 -6.31
CA PRO A 110 -2.38 4.90 -7.40
C PRO A 110 -2.10 3.42 -7.08
N GLU A 111 -1.16 3.14 -6.20
CA GLU A 111 -0.86 1.79 -5.72
C GLU A 111 -2.06 1.16 -4.98
N ILE A 112 -2.90 1.97 -4.33
CA ILE A 112 -4.14 1.49 -3.69
C ILE A 112 -5.14 1.01 -4.75
N ASP A 113 -5.26 1.73 -5.86
CA ASP A 113 -6.18 1.36 -6.93
C ASP A 113 -5.65 0.16 -7.72
N ASP A 114 -4.32 0.01 -7.87
CA ASP A 114 -3.69 -1.19 -8.43
C ASP A 114 -3.95 -2.44 -7.55
N LEU A 115 -3.82 -2.31 -6.21
CA LEU A 115 -4.18 -3.36 -5.26
C LEU A 115 -5.67 -3.72 -5.35
N ILE A 116 -6.56 -2.73 -5.44
CA ILE A 116 -8.00 -2.95 -5.60
C ILE A 116 -8.28 -3.71 -6.90
N LEU A 117 -7.63 -3.35 -7.99
CA LEU A 117 -7.76 -4.02 -9.28
C LEU A 117 -7.30 -5.49 -9.19
N LEU A 118 -6.12 -5.73 -8.61
CA LEU A 118 -5.60 -7.08 -8.37
C LEU A 118 -6.60 -7.93 -7.59
N LEU A 119 -7.07 -7.42 -6.44
CA LEU A 119 -7.98 -8.17 -5.57
C LEU A 119 -9.34 -8.41 -6.23
N ASN A 120 -9.89 -7.44 -6.96
CA ASN A 120 -11.14 -7.62 -7.71
C ASN A 120 -10.99 -8.65 -8.83
N ASN A 121 -9.86 -8.70 -9.53
CA ASN A 121 -9.55 -9.75 -10.50
C ASN A 121 -9.44 -11.13 -9.85
N MET A 122 -9.06 -11.19 -8.56
CA MET A 122 -9.08 -12.42 -7.76
C MET A 122 -10.48 -12.80 -7.24
N GLY A 123 -11.51 -11.96 -7.49
CA GLY A 123 -12.89 -12.19 -7.08
C GLY A 123 -13.32 -11.44 -5.82
N ALA A 124 -12.56 -10.48 -5.34
CA ALA A 124 -12.99 -9.56 -4.29
C ALA A 124 -14.12 -8.63 -4.77
N LYS A 125 -14.74 -7.92 -3.84
CA LYS A 125 -15.82 -6.95 -4.12
C LYS A 125 -15.47 -5.63 -3.44
N ILE A 126 -14.62 -4.86 -4.10
CA ILE A 126 -14.08 -3.59 -3.59
C ILE A 126 -14.44 -2.47 -4.56
N ARG A 127 -14.89 -1.34 -4.04
CA ARG A 127 -15.13 -0.12 -4.83
C ARG A 127 -14.89 1.13 -4.01
N ARG A 128 -14.46 2.22 -4.66
CA ARG A 128 -14.54 3.55 -4.07
C ARG A 128 -15.98 4.06 -4.17
N THR A 129 -16.56 4.44 -3.05
CA THR A 129 -17.94 5.01 -2.98
C THR A 129 -17.94 6.52 -2.87
N ALA A 130 -16.81 7.11 -2.47
CA ALA A 130 -16.54 8.54 -2.49
C ALA A 130 -15.03 8.75 -2.62
N HIS A 131 -14.59 9.99 -2.83
CA HIS A 131 -13.19 10.35 -3.07
C HIS A 131 -12.19 9.66 -2.13
N LYS A 132 -12.46 9.60 -0.83
CA LYS A 132 -11.61 8.95 0.18
C LYS A 132 -12.31 7.81 0.91
N THR A 133 -13.30 7.18 0.29
CA THR A 133 -14.07 6.11 0.94
C THR A 133 -14.06 4.85 0.07
N ILE A 134 -13.66 3.74 0.67
CA ILE A 134 -13.61 2.42 0.04
C ILE A 134 -14.63 1.53 0.76
N GLU A 135 -15.51 0.90 -0.02
CA GLU A 135 -16.41 -0.16 0.42
C GLU A 135 -15.82 -1.51 0.02
N ILE A 136 -15.73 -2.43 0.96
CA ILE A 136 -15.25 -3.80 0.74
C ILE A 136 -16.32 -4.76 1.27
N LYS A 137 -16.89 -5.58 0.39
CA LYS A 137 -17.77 -6.69 0.78
C LYS A 137 -16.93 -7.96 0.88
N GLY A 138 -16.88 -8.55 2.07
CA GLY A 138 -16.12 -9.78 2.28
C GLY A 138 -16.62 -10.93 1.42
N VAL A 139 -15.69 -11.78 1.00
CA VAL A 139 -15.97 -12.96 0.17
C VAL A 139 -15.42 -14.23 0.82
N SER A 140 -16.03 -15.38 0.56
CA SER A 140 -15.63 -16.66 1.15
C SER A 140 -14.28 -17.18 0.66
N LYS A 141 -13.85 -16.81 -0.54
CA LYS A 141 -12.55 -17.17 -1.12
C LYS A 141 -12.14 -16.19 -2.21
N LEU A 142 -10.83 -16.10 -2.45
CA LEU A 142 -10.25 -15.46 -3.62
C LEU A 142 -9.68 -16.54 -4.55
N GLY A 143 -9.73 -16.29 -5.85
CA GLY A 143 -9.10 -17.11 -6.87
C GLY A 143 -7.67 -16.67 -7.19
N GLY A 144 -7.06 -17.34 -8.18
CA GLY A 144 -5.84 -16.85 -8.82
C GLY A 144 -6.16 -15.86 -9.95
N THR A 145 -5.20 -15.01 -10.29
CA THR A 145 -5.28 -14.12 -11.44
C THR A 145 -3.89 -13.84 -12.01
N ILE A 146 -3.86 -13.33 -13.24
CA ILE A 146 -2.65 -12.72 -13.81
C ILE A 146 -2.82 -11.21 -13.67
N HIS A 147 -1.82 -10.56 -13.07
CA HIS A 147 -1.82 -9.12 -12.86
C HIS A 147 -0.44 -8.56 -13.18
N ARG A 148 -0.41 -7.49 -13.98
CA ARG A 148 0.81 -6.71 -14.20
C ARG A 148 0.80 -5.55 -13.21
N VAL A 149 1.73 -5.59 -12.25
CA VAL A 149 1.91 -4.52 -11.28
C VAL A 149 2.25 -3.22 -12.00
N MET A 150 1.67 -2.12 -11.54
CA MET A 150 1.94 -0.79 -12.07
C MET A 150 3.43 -0.42 -11.96
N PRO A 151 3.95 0.47 -12.84
CA PRO A 151 5.31 1.00 -12.70
C PRO A 151 5.50 1.76 -11.39
N ASP A 152 6.69 1.66 -10.80
CA ASP A 152 7.02 2.39 -9.59
C ASP A 152 7.27 3.87 -9.89
N ARG A 153 6.34 4.73 -9.50
CA ARG A 153 6.45 6.18 -9.67
C ARG A 153 7.57 6.80 -8.83
N ASN A 154 7.97 6.18 -7.71
CA ASN A 154 9.06 6.68 -6.87
C ASN A 154 10.42 6.44 -7.54
N GLU A 155 10.59 5.31 -8.24
CA GLU A 155 11.76 5.11 -9.11
C GLU A 155 11.81 6.16 -10.22
N ALA A 156 10.67 6.42 -10.90
CA ALA A 156 10.61 7.43 -11.95
C ALA A 156 11.04 8.81 -11.43
N VAL A 157 10.54 9.24 -10.26
CA VAL A 157 10.95 10.48 -9.60
C VAL A 157 12.44 10.48 -9.28
N SER A 158 12.97 9.37 -8.76
CA SER A 158 14.40 9.27 -8.39
C SER A 158 15.32 9.43 -9.59
N TYR A 159 15.02 8.76 -10.71
CA TYR A 159 15.79 8.91 -11.94
C TYR A 159 15.64 10.29 -12.57
N ALA A 160 14.44 10.87 -12.55
CA ALA A 160 14.22 12.24 -13.02
C ALA A 160 15.05 13.25 -12.21
N CYS A 161 15.05 13.16 -10.88
CA CYS A 161 15.86 13.99 -10.01
C CYS A 161 17.37 13.84 -10.31
N ALA A 162 17.84 12.60 -10.52
CA ALA A 162 19.23 12.34 -10.85
C ALA A 162 19.62 12.99 -12.20
N ALA A 163 18.77 12.86 -13.22
CA ALA A 163 19.00 13.48 -14.53
C ALA A 163 19.10 15.01 -14.42
N ILE A 164 18.13 15.63 -13.77
CA ILE A 164 18.08 17.10 -13.64
C ILE A 164 19.28 17.61 -12.83
N ALA A 165 19.60 16.97 -11.71
CA ALA A 165 20.72 17.35 -10.84
C ALA A 165 22.09 17.20 -11.53
N SER A 166 22.24 16.23 -12.42
CA SER A 166 23.47 16.00 -13.21
C SER A 166 23.52 16.77 -14.53
N LYS A 167 22.54 17.63 -14.82
CA LYS A 167 22.35 18.29 -16.12
C LYS A 167 22.25 17.28 -17.28
N GLY A 168 21.63 16.16 -17.01
CA GLY A 168 21.47 15.04 -17.93
C GLY A 168 20.11 15.06 -18.63
N ASP A 169 19.86 13.97 -19.34
CA ASP A 169 18.68 13.70 -20.16
C ASP A 169 18.43 12.19 -20.14
N ILE A 170 17.23 11.78 -19.69
CA ILE A 170 16.86 10.37 -19.62
C ILE A 170 15.41 10.16 -20.04
N VAL A 171 15.11 8.95 -20.51
CA VAL A 171 13.76 8.45 -20.69
C VAL A 171 13.47 7.41 -19.62
N VAL A 172 12.39 7.61 -18.88
CA VAL A 172 11.87 6.61 -17.94
C VAL A 172 10.70 5.89 -18.63
N GLU A 173 10.98 4.69 -19.13
CA GLU A 173 10.01 3.89 -19.85
C GLU A 173 8.85 3.49 -18.97
N ASN A 174 7.63 3.47 -19.55
CA ASN A 174 6.37 3.17 -18.89
C ASN A 174 5.98 4.10 -17.73
N ALA A 175 6.73 5.18 -17.44
CA ALA A 175 6.27 6.20 -16.51
C ALA A 175 4.98 6.84 -17.02
N ARG A 176 4.02 7.06 -16.12
CA ARG A 176 2.69 7.57 -16.47
C ARG A 176 2.50 8.98 -15.90
N GLU A 177 2.09 9.90 -16.74
CA GLU A 177 1.81 11.28 -16.35
C GLU A 177 0.82 11.36 -15.18
N GLY A 178 -0.30 10.62 -15.25
CA GLY A 178 -1.35 10.62 -14.23
C GLY A 178 -0.87 10.18 -12.83
N ASP A 179 0.19 9.38 -12.73
CA ASP A 179 0.76 8.94 -11.46
C ASP A 179 1.77 9.94 -10.88
N LEU A 180 2.17 10.97 -11.68
CA LEU A 180 3.25 11.90 -11.38
C LEU A 180 2.84 13.38 -11.36
N LEU A 181 1.55 13.72 -11.49
CA LEU A 181 1.06 15.09 -11.65
C LEU A 181 1.69 16.08 -10.66
N ALA A 182 1.68 15.76 -9.36
CA ALA A 182 2.25 16.64 -8.34
C ALA A 182 3.77 16.83 -8.47
N PHE A 183 4.47 15.84 -9.02
CA PHE A 183 5.90 15.95 -9.28
C PHE A 183 6.17 16.80 -10.53
N LEU A 184 5.40 16.60 -11.60
CA LEU A 184 5.51 17.38 -12.83
C LEU A 184 5.24 18.86 -12.60
N GLU A 185 4.23 19.21 -11.77
CA GLU A 185 4.01 20.59 -11.31
C GLU A 185 5.26 21.18 -10.63
N LYS A 186 5.98 20.39 -9.82
CA LYS A 186 7.21 20.85 -9.18
C LYS A 186 8.37 21.01 -10.16
N LEU A 187 8.41 20.21 -11.22
CA LEU A 187 9.39 20.40 -12.30
C LEU A 187 9.13 21.71 -13.05
N ASP A 188 7.87 22.03 -13.31
CA ASP A 188 7.49 23.33 -13.92
C ASP A 188 7.88 24.51 -13.01
N ASP A 189 7.63 24.41 -11.70
CA ASP A 189 8.00 25.45 -10.72
C ASP A 189 9.50 25.76 -10.72
N ILE A 190 10.36 24.77 -10.93
CA ILE A 190 11.83 24.93 -10.97
C ILE A 190 12.40 25.13 -12.38
N GLY A 191 11.54 25.10 -13.41
CA GLY A 191 11.93 25.27 -14.81
C GLY A 191 12.67 24.07 -15.40
N ALA A 192 12.55 22.87 -14.83
CA ALA A 192 13.11 21.66 -15.41
C ALA A 192 12.29 21.17 -16.62
N GLY A 193 12.92 20.35 -17.49
CA GLY A 193 12.27 19.84 -18.69
C GLY A 193 11.69 18.46 -18.51
N TYR A 194 10.49 18.24 -19.05
CA TYR A 194 9.95 16.90 -19.28
C TYR A 194 9.11 16.86 -20.56
N GLU A 195 9.01 15.67 -21.16
CA GLU A 195 8.19 15.37 -22.33
C GLU A 195 7.45 14.05 -22.11
N VAL A 196 6.13 14.06 -22.24
CA VAL A 196 5.28 12.87 -22.10
C VAL A 196 5.07 12.25 -23.47
N GLY A 197 5.29 10.94 -23.61
CA GLY A 197 5.11 10.20 -24.84
C GLY A 197 4.58 8.79 -24.60
N ASP A 198 4.27 8.07 -25.67
CA ASP A 198 3.77 6.68 -25.60
C ASP A 198 4.78 5.70 -24.99
N TYR A 199 6.06 6.04 -25.04
CA TYR A 199 7.16 5.29 -24.43
C TYR A 199 7.28 5.45 -22.91
N GLY A 200 6.75 6.54 -22.35
CA GLY A 200 6.90 6.97 -20.98
C GLY A 200 7.17 8.47 -20.88
N ILE A 201 8.07 8.88 -20.00
CA ILE A 201 8.39 10.30 -19.79
C ILE A 201 9.89 10.51 -19.89
N ARG A 202 10.30 11.48 -20.74
CA ARG A 202 11.65 12.00 -20.81
C ARG A 202 11.82 13.13 -19.81
N PHE A 203 12.88 13.13 -19.03
CA PHE A 203 13.24 14.18 -18.08
C PHE A 203 14.62 14.74 -18.41
N PHE A 204 14.76 16.06 -18.45
CA PHE A 204 16.02 16.70 -18.84
C PHE A 204 16.24 18.03 -18.15
N TYR A 205 17.51 18.41 -18.04
CA TYR A 205 17.90 19.75 -17.58
C TYR A 205 17.63 20.78 -18.69
N LYS A 206 17.06 21.95 -18.33
CA LYS A 206 16.88 23.11 -19.19
C LYS A 206 17.89 24.19 -18.85
#